data_e8c28293a1e0df15ab5d2b36af783066
#
_entry.id   e8c28293a1e0df15ab5d2b36af783066
#
_cell.length_a   1.000
_cell.length_b   1.000
_cell.length_c   1.000
_cell.angle_alpha   90.00
_cell.angle_beta   90.00
_cell.angle_gamma   90.00
#
_symmetry.space_group_name_H-M   'P 1'
#
loop_
_entity.id
_entity.type
_entity.pdbx_description
1 polymer ?
#
loop_
_entity_poly.entity_id
_entity_poly.type
_entity_poly.pdbx_seq_one_letter_code
_entity_poly.pdbx_strand_id
1 'polypeptide(L)'
;MTLRQPALPQNIYVCGEEGDDNGDGTLQSPFKTIGKAISMASSCDTLRITEGRYLTENRENIDRTKYLKVKRTLCIIGGYDKKFEKITGYTTIDGDFNGNDRYDDEGKVIGGNEDNCKLLVYVYSPALLHIENVKICNAFLDDNTVTRGAGIYSIGAGIKMKNVIFMNNISKASGGAVKATTDIDAENCTFFNNRAASGGAVYVSAKNWSATLRNCHFEANVAESGSALHIDKNTTLYARGNSFIGNHSSRYGCISVIGEAISSKFTFVNNTFAGNALAFEGEVGDDIPGGSAIYFRAGTDGKISLVNNTIAGNFCESAGNASGFKGAAVQLVSGWVFMYNNIVAGNHSTGGIGDICYESAGIKNCMGKHNLYTSADNIVMKQSGTDIMAADYGTGLSWLAQTLDGTVSGDRFEASPKNEGNGTYTVGVLNPQYGTTPINNLAKRDLNEYYMTMTDLDGGLRDEAPFTLLEQDQTGRPRDMEGHATIGAYEYIGTIGICDRAVSEARAYYFDGQVRFAEKIAGDYKIYDAEGKLIQAGRVEDDKIPVVVGKSRGICLCIVKTEAGYRFCKFLRQE
;
A
#
# COMPACT_ATOMS: atom_id res chain seq x y z
N MET A 1 -13.72 47.64 18.84
CA MET A 1 -13.02 46.36 18.67
C MET A 1 -12.54 46.26 17.23
N THR A 2 -11.28 46.56 16.99
CA THR A 2 -10.66 46.39 15.67
C THR A 2 -10.45 44.90 15.45
N LEU A 3 -11.20 44.32 14.52
CA LEU A 3 -10.96 42.96 14.04
C LEU A 3 -9.55 42.94 13.46
N ARG A 4 -8.56 42.34 14.18
CA ARG A 4 -7.26 42.02 13.59
C ARG A 4 -7.54 41.06 12.44
N GLN A 5 -7.15 41.45 11.21
CA GLN A 5 -7.08 40.51 10.10
C GLN A 5 -6.20 39.35 10.53
N PRO A 6 -6.60 38.10 10.29
CA PRO A 6 -5.73 36.96 10.53
C PRO A 6 -4.42 37.17 9.74
N ALA A 7 -3.29 36.98 10.41
CA ALA A 7 -2.00 37.04 9.76
C ALA A 7 -1.96 36.02 8.61
N LEU A 8 -1.38 36.41 7.47
CA LEU A 8 -1.18 35.49 6.36
C LEU A 8 -0.26 34.35 6.80
N PRO A 9 -0.50 33.11 6.33
CA PRO A 9 0.39 31.98 6.60
C PRO A 9 1.84 32.32 6.24
N GLN A 10 2.77 32.03 7.14
CA GLN A 10 4.18 32.32 6.97
C GLN A 10 5.01 31.05 6.86
N ASN A 11 6.18 31.16 6.22
CA ASN A 11 7.20 30.13 6.27
C ASN A 11 8.10 30.36 7.48
N ILE A 12 8.33 29.31 8.25
CA ILE A 12 9.29 29.27 9.36
C ILE A 12 10.37 28.27 8.98
N TYR A 13 11.62 28.67 9.08
CA TYR A 13 12.75 27.88 8.63
C TYR A 13 13.48 27.26 9.82
N VAL A 14 13.88 25.97 9.66
CA VAL A 14 14.60 25.21 10.68
C VAL A 14 15.81 24.54 10.05
N CYS A 15 17.00 24.81 10.59
CA CYS A 15 18.26 24.20 10.17
C CYS A 15 19.01 23.67 11.40
N GLY A 16 19.10 22.36 11.55
CA GLY A 16 19.71 21.72 12.73
C GLY A 16 21.20 22.01 12.89
N GLU A 17 21.91 22.20 11.80
CA GLU A 17 23.35 22.47 11.81
C GLU A 17 23.69 23.95 12.00
N GLU A 18 23.02 24.84 11.29
CA GLU A 18 23.36 26.26 11.20
C GLU A 18 22.35 27.18 11.90
N GLY A 19 21.22 26.64 12.34
CA GLY A 19 20.17 27.42 13.00
C GLY A 19 20.48 27.78 14.45
N ASP A 20 19.81 28.83 14.93
CA ASP A 20 19.88 29.31 16.31
C ASP A 20 18.46 29.55 16.86
N ASP A 21 18.12 28.95 18.01
CA ASP A 21 16.81 29.12 18.64
C ASP A 21 16.60 30.53 19.25
N ASN A 22 17.63 31.37 19.28
CA ASN A 22 17.52 32.79 19.57
C ASN A 22 17.21 33.65 18.32
N GLY A 23 17.25 33.05 17.13
CA GLY A 23 16.87 33.66 15.86
C GLY A 23 15.37 33.94 15.77
N ASP A 24 14.93 34.42 14.61
CA ASP A 24 13.54 34.79 14.35
C ASP A 24 12.79 33.80 13.44
N GLY A 25 13.45 32.72 12.98
CA GLY A 25 12.88 31.69 12.13
C GLY A 25 12.71 32.07 10.66
N THR A 26 13.34 33.17 10.24
CA THR A 26 13.40 33.56 8.82
C THR A 26 14.41 32.71 8.06
N LEU A 27 14.45 32.85 6.73
CA LEU A 27 15.43 32.17 5.88
C LEU A 27 16.89 32.55 6.26
N GLN A 28 17.11 33.80 6.68
CA GLN A 28 18.42 34.33 7.06
C GLN A 28 18.82 33.98 8.50
N SER A 29 17.86 33.68 9.35
CA SER A 29 18.05 33.34 10.76
C SER A 29 17.15 32.20 11.19
N PRO A 30 17.35 30.97 10.63
CA PRO A 30 16.49 29.81 10.89
C PRO A 30 16.64 29.36 12.34
N PHE A 31 15.57 28.77 12.89
CA PHE A 31 15.64 28.10 14.18
C PHE A 31 16.50 26.83 14.09
N LYS A 32 17.08 26.44 15.22
CA LYS A 32 17.85 25.21 15.34
C LYS A 32 16.95 23.99 15.54
N THR A 33 15.88 24.15 16.34
CA THR A 33 15.04 23.03 16.75
C THR A 33 13.62 23.14 16.20
N ILE A 34 13.03 21.97 15.89
CA ILE A 34 11.63 21.85 15.47
C ILE A 34 10.70 22.31 16.61
N GLY A 35 11.04 21.98 17.87
CA GLY A 35 10.27 22.38 19.04
C GLY A 35 10.12 23.89 19.17
N LYS A 36 11.20 24.64 18.95
CA LYS A 36 11.17 26.12 18.93
C LYS A 36 10.30 26.64 17.81
N ALA A 37 10.47 26.14 16.59
CA ALA A 37 9.66 26.54 15.44
C ALA A 37 8.15 26.31 15.69
N ILE A 38 7.75 25.14 16.19
CA ILE A 38 6.34 24.84 16.55
C ILE A 38 5.83 25.83 17.61
N SER A 39 6.66 26.19 18.59
CA SER A 39 6.24 27.11 19.67
C SER A 39 5.97 28.53 19.16
N MET A 40 6.70 28.97 18.14
CA MET A 40 6.59 30.29 17.53
C MET A 40 5.55 30.37 16.42
N ALA A 41 5.18 29.23 15.82
CA ALA A 41 4.28 29.17 14.69
C ALA A 41 2.86 29.65 15.05
N SER A 42 2.21 30.31 14.11
CA SER A 42 0.79 30.62 14.09
C SER A 42 -0.01 29.53 13.37
N SER A 43 -1.34 29.60 13.44
CA SER A 43 -2.18 28.64 12.70
C SER A 43 -2.01 28.79 11.20
N CYS A 44 -1.88 27.68 10.50
CA CYS A 44 -1.65 27.57 9.05
C CYS A 44 -0.24 27.94 8.57
N ASP A 45 0.71 28.17 9.49
CA ASP A 45 2.11 28.37 9.10
C ASP A 45 2.72 27.06 8.55
N THR A 46 3.75 27.24 7.72
CA THR A 46 4.54 26.15 7.15
C THR A 46 5.94 26.15 7.73
N LEU A 47 6.32 25.06 8.41
CA LEU A 47 7.68 24.81 8.83
C LEU A 47 8.43 24.14 7.68
N ARG A 48 9.50 24.76 7.21
CA ARG A 48 10.44 24.21 6.24
C ARG A 48 11.70 23.77 6.97
N ILE A 49 12.03 22.49 6.91
CA ILE A 49 13.05 21.89 7.74
C ILE A 49 14.11 21.25 6.86
N THR A 50 15.39 21.52 7.12
CA THR A 50 16.46 20.88 6.37
C THR A 50 16.51 19.37 6.62
N GLU A 51 17.08 18.64 5.67
CA GLU A 51 17.43 17.24 5.91
C GLU A 51 18.37 17.11 7.12
N GLY A 52 18.37 15.95 7.75
CA GLY A 52 19.20 15.69 8.93
C GLY A 52 18.42 15.10 10.09
N ARG A 53 19.13 14.86 11.18
CA ARG A 53 18.61 14.22 12.39
C ARG A 53 18.24 15.25 13.44
N TYR A 54 17.00 15.23 13.89
CA TYR A 54 16.43 16.10 14.91
C TYR A 54 15.92 15.28 16.08
N LEU A 55 16.20 15.72 17.28
CA LEU A 55 15.68 15.16 18.52
C LEU A 55 14.52 16.01 19.04
N THR A 56 13.68 15.45 19.88
CA THR A 56 12.58 16.20 20.51
C THR A 56 13.09 17.14 21.60
N GLU A 57 14.31 16.95 22.10
CA GLU A 57 14.97 17.74 23.13
C GLU A 57 16.51 17.71 22.98
N ASN A 58 17.23 18.58 23.69
CA ASN A 58 18.69 18.60 23.72
C ASN A 58 19.26 17.41 24.46
N ARG A 59 20.42 16.88 23.97
CA ARG A 59 21.11 15.71 24.52
C ARG A 59 21.58 15.84 25.99
N GLU A 60 21.66 17.06 26.52
CA GLU A 60 22.22 17.30 27.85
C GLU A 60 21.29 16.92 29.01
N ASN A 61 19.98 16.87 28.76
CA ASN A 61 18.96 16.48 29.75
C ASN A 61 17.90 15.61 29.09
N ILE A 62 18.16 14.31 29.01
CA ILE A 62 17.24 13.35 28.37
C ILE A 62 15.98 13.21 29.22
N ASP A 63 14.90 13.85 28.78
CA ASP A 63 13.56 13.63 29.30
C ASP A 63 12.72 12.87 28.26
N ARG A 64 12.63 11.54 28.39
CA ARG A 64 11.88 10.65 27.50
C ARG A 64 10.39 11.03 27.35
N THR A 65 9.87 11.91 28.21
CA THR A 65 8.47 12.34 28.18
C THR A 65 8.26 13.59 27.32
N LYS A 66 9.32 14.21 26.83
CA LYS A 66 9.24 15.38 25.94
C LYS A 66 8.93 14.97 24.50
N TYR A 67 8.02 15.69 23.91
CA TYR A 67 7.55 15.46 22.55
C TYR A 67 7.18 16.79 21.85
N LEU A 68 7.12 16.78 20.53
CA LEU A 68 6.66 17.92 19.74
C LEU A 68 5.14 18.12 19.92
N LYS A 69 4.74 19.29 20.39
CA LYS A 69 3.35 19.62 20.73
C LYS A 69 2.67 20.43 19.65
N VAL A 70 1.90 19.80 18.77
CA VAL A 70 1.15 20.50 17.73
C VAL A 70 -0.24 20.84 18.23
N LYS A 71 -0.45 22.11 18.58
CA LYS A 71 -1.71 22.64 19.14
C LYS A 71 -2.49 23.51 18.14
N ARG A 72 -1.94 23.74 16.97
CA ARG A 72 -2.50 24.57 15.89
C ARG A 72 -2.37 23.85 14.59
N THR A 73 -3.20 24.18 13.62
CA THR A 73 -3.05 23.67 12.25
C THR A 73 -1.70 24.12 11.69
N LEU A 74 -0.87 23.15 11.29
CA LEU A 74 0.47 23.38 10.78
C LEU A 74 0.75 22.50 9.57
N CYS A 75 1.59 23.02 8.68
CA CYS A 75 2.25 22.27 7.63
C CYS A 75 3.73 22.08 8.00
N ILE A 76 4.23 20.85 8.01
CA ILE A 76 5.64 20.52 8.23
C ILE A 76 6.17 19.85 6.97
N ILE A 77 7.13 20.51 6.30
CA ILE A 77 7.78 19.98 5.10
C ILE A 77 9.27 19.83 5.40
N GLY A 78 9.71 18.59 5.42
CA GLY A 78 11.10 18.23 5.68
C GLY A 78 11.93 18.02 4.43
N GLY A 79 13.21 17.66 4.66
CA GLY A 79 14.13 17.20 3.62
C GLY A 79 14.75 18.28 2.75
N TYR A 80 14.65 19.54 3.13
CA TYR A 80 15.28 20.63 2.37
C TYR A 80 16.80 20.60 2.47
N ASP A 81 17.47 21.05 1.40
CA ASP A 81 18.87 21.43 1.46
C ASP A 81 19.08 22.66 2.38
N LYS A 82 20.33 22.98 2.74
CA LYS A 82 20.64 24.08 3.66
C LYS A 82 20.24 25.47 3.15
N LYS A 83 19.99 25.61 1.86
CA LYS A 83 19.52 26.85 1.24
C LYS A 83 18.00 26.93 1.16
N PHE A 84 17.29 25.85 1.49
CA PHE A 84 15.84 25.70 1.36
C PHE A 84 15.32 25.86 -0.08
N GLU A 85 16.16 25.57 -1.07
CA GLU A 85 15.83 25.71 -2.50
C GLU A 85 15.15 24.43 -3.04
N LYS A 86 15.56 23.26 -2.55
CA LYS A 86 15.07 21.97 -3.03
C LYS A 86 15.01 20.92 -1.91
N ILE A 87 14.17 19.92 -2.11
CA ILE A 87 14.11 18.74 -1.25
C ILE A 87 15.14 17.73 -1.76
N THR A 88 16.09 17.33 -0.90
CA THR A 88 17.21 16.44 -1.21
C THR A 88 17.16 15.13 -0.44
N GLY A 89 16.34 15.06 0.63
CA GLY A 89 16.25 13.89 1.49
C GLY A 89 15.07 13.95 2.44
N TYR A 90 15.28 13.50 3.66
CA TYR A 90 14.28 13.50 4.73
C TYR A 90 14.78 14.27 5.95
N THR A 91 13.86 14.94 6.62
CA THR A 91 14.05 15.39 8.00
C THR A 91 13.73 14.20 8.91
N THR A 92 14.67 13.76 9.71
CA THR A 92 14.48 12.63 10.63
C THR A 92 14.17 13.13 12.04
N ILE A 93 12.98 12.88 12.54
CA ILE A 93 12.61 13.05 13.96
C ILE A 93 12.88 11.72 14.65
N ASP A 94 13.93 11.70 15.46
CA ASP A 94 14.50 10.48 16.02
C ASP A 94 14.30 10.40 17.53
N GLY A 95 13.76 9.28 17.99
CA GLY A 95 13.54 9.01 19.41
C GLY A 95 14.76 8.48 20.14
N ASP A 96 15.71 7.91 19.43
CA ASP A 96 16.96 7.40 20.00
C ASP A 96 17.93 8.54 20.30
N PHE A 97 18.01 8.97 21.55
CA PHE A 97 18.83 10.13 21.93
C PHE A 97 20.33 9.86 21.77
N ASN A 98 20.78 8.67 22.06
CA ASN A 98 22.20 8.33 22.14
C ASN A 98 22.73 7.66 20.86
N GLY A 99 21.86 7.16 19.99
CA GLY A 99 22.23 6.40 18.81
C GLY A 99 22.76 5.00 19.17
N ASN A 100 22.20 4.39 20.22
CA ASN A 100 22.69 3.13 20.79
C ASN A 100 21.75 1.93 20.56
N ASP A 101 20.65 2.13 19.83
CA ASP A 101 19.74 1.06 19.46
C ASP A 101 20.45 -0.04 18.68
N ARG A 102 20.22 -1.28 19.06
CA ARG A 102 20.78 -2.48 18.42
C ARG A 102 19.67 -3.32 17.83
N TYR A 103 19.93 -3.83 16.65
CA TYR A 103 19.00 -4.63 15.88
C TYR A 103 19.59 -6.00 15.56
N ASP A 104 18.76 -7.04 15.50
CA ASP A 104 19.16 -8.33 14.94
C ASP A 104 19.14 -8.28 13.39
N ASP A 105 19.49 -9.42 12.77
CA ASP A 105 19.53 -9.56 11.31
C ASP A 105 18.15 -9.40 10.66
N GLU A 106 17.07 -9.55 11.43
CA GLU A 106 15.67 -9.36 11.01
C GLU A 106 15.16 -7.93 11.25
N GLY A 107 16.03 -7.04 11.76
CA GLY A 107 15.70 -5.64 12.06
C GLY A 107 14.91 -5.42 13.35
N LYS A 108 14.80 -6.45 14.22
CA LYS A 108 14.14 -6.33 15.51
C LYS A 108 15.08 -5.69 16.52
N VAL A 109 14.58 -4.74 17.32
CA VAL A 109 15.34 -4.13 18.40
C VAL A 109 15.69 -5.18 19.46
N ILE A 110 16.98 -5.34 19.75
CA ILE A 110 17.53 -6.27 20.76
C ILE A 110 18.18 -5.57 21.96
N GLY A 111 18.11 -4.24 22.00
CA GLY A 111 18.58 -3.44 23.13
C GLY A 111 18.92 -2.01 22.72
N GLY A 112 19.15 -1.16 23.70
CA GLY A 112 19.45 0.27 23.51
C GLY A 112 18.26 1.20 23.56
N ASN A 113 17.05 0.68 23.38
CA ASN A 113 15.82 1.49 23.28
C ASN A 113 15.23 1.96 24.63
N GLU A 114 15.87 1.64 25.76
CA GLU A 114 15.37 2.01 27.08
C GLU A 114 15.44 3.51 27.35
N ASP A 115 16.31 4.22 26.66
CA ASP A 115 16.48 5.68 26.77
C ASP A 115 15.74 6.45 25.66
N ASN A 116 15.11 5.76 24.71
CA ASN A 116 14.36 6.38 23.63
C ASN A 116 13.16 7.21 24.11
N CYS A 117 12.82 8.23 23.33
CA CYS A 117 11.65 9.07 23.56
C CYS A 117 10.35 8.23 23.54
N LYS A 118 9.48 8.44 24.51
CA LYS A 118 8.20 7.68 24.61
C LYS A 118 7.19 8.05 23.53
N LEU A 119 7.18 9.29 23.08
CA LEU A 119 6.29 9.82 22.05
C LEU A 119 7.00 10.94 21.32
N LEU A 120 6.96 10.94 19.98
CA LEU A 120 7.65 11.96 19.20
C LEU A 120 6.77 13.16 18.87
N VAL A 121 5.53 12.93 18.41
CA VAL A 121 4.63 14.01 18.00
C VAL A 121 3.25 13.83 18.62
N TYR A 122 2.75 14.85 19.30
CA TYR A 122 1.39 14.87 19.81
C TYR A 122 0.57 15.99 19.14
N VAL A 123 -0.50 15.60 18.46
CA VAL A 123 -1.41 16.52 17.78
C VAL A 123 -2.69 16.65 18.59
N TYR A 124 -3.00 17.88 19.00
CA TYR A 124 -4.13 18.21 19.85
C TYR A 124 -5.31 18.78 19.08
N SER A 125 -6.53 18.44 19.49
CA SER A 125 -7.75 19.09 18.99
C SER A 125 -7.70 20.62 19.15
N PRO A 126 -8.19 21.42 18.20
CA PRO A 126 -8.76 21.05 16.90
C PRO A 126 -7.75 21.17 15.73
N ALA A 127 -6.47 20.92 15.98
CA ALA A 127 -5.41 21.07 14.97
C ALA A 127 -5.60 20.11 13.79
N LEU A 128 -5.04 20.49 12.64
CA LEU A 128 -4.75 19.62 11.52
C LEU A 128 -3.23 19.65 11.30
N LEU A 129 -2.57 18.51 11.37
CA LEU A 129 -1.17 18.37 11.00
C LEU A 129 -1.07 17.87 9.57
N HIS A 130 -0.47 18.67 8.69
CA HIS A 130 0.05 18.22 7.41
C HIS A 130 1.56 18.01 7.55
N ILE A 131 2.05 16.80 7.28
CA ILE A 131 3.46 16.45 7.39
C ILE A 131 3.95 15.76 6.13
N GLU A 132 5.07 16.23 5.58
CA GLU A 132 5.61 15.77 4.30
C GLU A 132 7.14 15.65 4.35
N ASN A 133 7.69 14.60 3.70
CA ASN A 133 9.12 14.29 3.59
C ASN A 133 9.84 14.20 4.95
N VAL A 134 9.22 13.54 5.91
CA VAL A 134 9.74 13.36 7.26
C VAL A 134 9.86 11.87 7.58
N LYS A 135 10.96 11.50 8.26
CA LYS A 135 11.13 10.19 8.88
C LYS A 135 10.89 10.32 10.38
N ILE A 136 10.03 9.47 10.94
CA ILE A 136 9.70 9.41 12.37
C ILE A 136 10.11 8.04 12.87
N CYS A 137 11.09 7.96 13.75
CA CYS A 137 11.68 6.68 14.12
C CYS A 137 12.08 6.58 15.59
N ASN A 138 12.22 5.32 16.04
CA ASN A 138 12.83 4.92 17.31
C ASN A 138 12.11 5.47 18.55
N ALA A 139 10.79 5.70 18.49
CA ALA A 139 10.02 5.97 19.69
C ALA A 139 9.78 4.68 20.48
N PHE A 140 9.89 4.75 21.81
CA PHE A 140 9.66 3.59 22.67
C PHE A 140 8.73 3.94 23.84
N LEU A 141 7.43 3.69 23.67
CA LEU A 141 6.42 3.82 24.71
C LEU A 141 6.32 2.51 25.50
N ASP A 142 7.02 2.46 26.62
CA ASP A 142 7.16 1.29 27.49
C ASP A 142 6.01 1.10 28.50
N ASP A 143 5.05 2.03 28.53
CA ASP A 143 3.93 2.05 29.47
C ASP A 143 2.64 1.59 28.80
N ASN A 144 2.09 0.45 29.25
CA ASN A 144 0.84 -0.10 28.76
C ASN A 144 -0.42 0.51 29.43
N THR A 145 -0.26 1.30 30.49
CA THR A 145 -1.37 2.00 31.14
C THR A 145 -1.77 3.27 30.38
N VAL A 146 -0.88 3.77 29.52
CA VAL A 146 -1.08 4.97 28.72
C VAL A 146 -1.58 4.59 27.32
N THR A 147 -2.80 5.00 27.00
CA THR A 147 -3.42 4.70 25.69
C THR A 147 -2.94 5.64 24.58
N ARG A 148 -1.62 5.84 24.42
CA ARG A 148 -1.02 6.70 23.40
C ARG A 148 -0.33 5.87 22.31
N GLY A 149 -0.11 6.46 21.13
CA GLY A 149 0.82 5.95 20.12
C GLY A 149 2.25 6.39 20.41
N ALA A 150 3.25 5.78 19.78
CA ALA A 150 4.65 6.12 20.01
C ALA A 150 5.19 7.15 19.00
N GLY A 151 5.04 6.95 17.69
CA GLY A 151 5.50 7.92 16.68
C GLY A 151 4.66 9.19 16.68
N ILE A 152 3.39 9.10 16.27
CA ILE A 152 2.40 10.19 16.33
C ILE A 152 1.18 9.75 17.15
N TYR A 153 0.78 10.57 18.10
CA TYR A 153 -0.51 10.46 18.75
C TYR A 153 -1.40 11.65 18.43
N SER A 154 -2.55 11.41 17.80
CA SER A 154 -3.53 12.44 17.49
C SER A 154 -4.84 12.20 18.23
N ILE A 155 -5.28 13.19 18.99
CA ILE A 155 -6.55 13.16 19.72
C ILE A 155 -7.47 14.31 19.28
N GLY A 156 -8.60 13.97 18.68
CA GLY A 156 -9.55 14.97 18.18
C GLY A 156 -8.96 15.92 17.11
N ALA A 157 -7.90 15.48 16.41
CA ALA A 157 -7.12 16.27 15.45
C ALA A 157 -6.83 15.45 14.20
N GLY A 158 -6.99 16.04 13.01
CA GLY A 158 -6.72 15.35 11.74
C GLY A 158 -5.23 15.27 11.43
N ILE A 159 -4.83 14.23 10.69
CA ILE A 159 -3.46 14.06 10.21
C ILE A 159 -3.47 13.80 8.71
N LYS A 160 -2.71 14.62 7.95
CA LYS A 160 -2.36 14.35 6.55
C LYS A 160 -0.87 14.09 6.44
N MET A 161 -0.52 12.95 5.84
CA MET A 161 0.86 12.49 5.71
C MET A 161 1.18 12.23 4.25
N LYS A 162 2.29 12.77 3.76
CA LYS A 162 2.77 12.50 2.41
C LYS A 162 4.27 12.25 2.40
N ASN A 163 4.69 11.16 1.75
CA ASN A 163 6.11 10.76 1.72
C ASN A 163 6.72 10.68 3.14
N VAL A 164 6.01 10.09 4.11
CA VAL A 164 6.47 9.96 5.50
C VAL A 164 6.91 8.52 5.76
N ILE A 165 8.05 8.36 6.40
CA ILE A 165 8.59 7.07 6.80
C ILE A 165 8.45 6.92 8.32
N PHE A 166 7.74 5.90 8.76
CA PHE A 166 7.68 5.47 10.17
C PHE A 166 8.47 4.19 10.34
N MET A 167 9.50 4.22 11.19
CA MET A 167 10.37 3.07 11.36
C MET A 167 10.71 2.83 12.82
N ASN A 168 10.65 1.55 13.25
CA ASN A 168 11.09 1.10 14.58
C ASN A 168 10.36 1.83 15.75
N ASN A 169 9.13 2.27 15.57
CA ASN A 169 8.37 2.86 16.66
C ASN A 169 7.63 1.76 17.42
N ILE A 170 7.82 1.71 18.73
CA ILE A 170 7.31 0.66 19.60
C ILE A 170 6.38 1.24 20.66
N SER A 171 5.16 0.71 20.74
CA SER A 171 4.20 1.03 21.81
C SER A 171 3.75 -0.25 22.50
N LYS A 172 3.85 -0.33 23.81
CA LYS A 172 3.25 -1.46 24.55
C LYS A 172 1.71 -1.44 24.55
N ALA A 173 1.11 -0.32 24.14
CA ALA A 173 -0.34 -0.18 24.06
C ALA A 173 -0.86 -0.29 22.61
N SER A 174 -1.03 0.80 21.89
CA SER A 174 -1.62 0.80 20.54
C SER A 174 -1.01 1.86 19.64
N GLY A 175 -0.91 1.56 18.34
CA GLY A 175 -0.34 2.45 17.35
C GLY A 175 1.16 2.66 17.53
N GLY A 176 1.98 1.73 17.06
CA GLY A 176 3.45 1.87 17.12
C GLY A 176 3.88 3.12 16.39
N ALA A 177 3.52 3.26 15.12
CA ALA A 177 3.79 4.46 14.34
C ALA A 177 2.77 5.57 14.60
N VAL A 178 1.48 5.28 14.43
CA VAL A 178 0.40 6.28 14.51
C VAL A 178 -0.77 5.75 15.30
N LYS A 179 -1.25 6.55 16.26
CA LYS A 179 -2.56 6.38 16.86
C LYS A 179 -3.41 7.62 16.63
N ALA A 180 -4.62 7.45 16.06
CA ALA A 180 -5.52 8.55 15.78
C ALA A 180 -6.96 8.27 16.25
N THR A 181 -7.64 9.34 16.67
CA THR A 181 -9.05 9.32 17.04
C THR A 181 -9.94 10.13 16.08
N THR A 182 -9.39 10.56 14.94
CA THR A 182 -10.08 11.31 13.88
C THR A 182 -9.53 10.90 12.52
N ASP A 183 -9.71 11.73 11.49
CA ASP A 183 -9.26 11.47 10.13
C ASP A 183 -7.75 11.22 10.02
N ILE A 184 -7.42 10.20 9.25
CA ILE A 184 -6.09 9.95 8.74
C ILE A 184 -6.14 9.98 7.21
N ASP A 185 -5.23 10.73 6.61
CA ASP A 185 -4.96 10.72 5.17
C ASP A 185 -3.47 10.49 4.96
N ALA A 186 -3.10 9.32 4.41
CA ALA A 186 -1.72 8.93 4.16
C ALA A 186 -1.52 8.62 2.67
N GLU A 187 -0.53 9.26 2.08
CA GLU A 187 -0.15 9.07 0.68
C GLU A 187 1.35 8.84 0.55
N ASN A 188 1.75 7.79 -0.19
CA ASN A 188 3.15 7.42 -0.41
C ASN A 188 3.96 7.27 0.90
N CYS A 189 3.34 6.75 1.96
CA CYS A 189 3.99 6.58 3.26
C CYS A 189 4.52 5.16 3.44
N THR A 190 5.63 5.03 4.17
CA THR A 190 6.21 3.73 4.53
C THR A 190 6.11 3.52 6.02
N PHE A 191 5.62 2.35 6.42
CA PHE A 191 5.53 1.88 7.80
C PHE A 191 6.34 0.59 7.95
N PHE A 192 7.53 0.71 8.48
CA PHE A 192 8.48 -0.40 8.56
C PHE A 192 8.83 -0.75 10.01
N ASN A 193 8.71 -2.03 10.36
CA ASN A 193 9.15 -2.57 11.66
C ASN A 193 8.57 -1.81 12.88
N ASN A 194 7.31 -1.35 12.79
CA ASN A 194 6.65 -0.74 13.94
C ASN A 194 5.93 -1.83 14.75
N ARG A 195 5.83 -1.64 16.07
CA ARG A 195 5.29 -2.65 16.98
C ARG A 195 4.32 -2.07 17.98
N ALA A 196 3.20 -2.75 18.20
CA ALA A 196 2.25 -2.42 19.29
C ALA A 196 1.46 -3.66 19.74
N ALA A 197 0.69 -3.55 20.81
CA ALA A 197 -0.29 -4.59 21.12
C ALA A 197 -1.42 -4.62 20.08
N SER A 198 -1.90 -3.44 19.66
CA SER A 198 -2.87 -3.33 18.56
C SER A 198 -2.50 -2.20 17.61
N GLY A 199 -2.63 -2.43 16.30
CA GLY A 199 -2.17 -1.51 15.28
C GLY A 199 -0.65 -1.34 15.32
N GLY A 200 0.12 -2.36 14.94
CA GLY A 200 1.58 -2.33 14.97
C GLY A 200 2.12 -1.08 14.30
N ALA A 201 1.65 -0.76 13.10
CA ALA A 201 1.88 0.53 12.48
C ALA A 201 0.78 1.54 12.86
N VAL A 202 -0.47 1.30 12.50
CA VAL A 202 -1.53 2.30 12.63
C VAL A 202 -2.70 1.75 13.44
N TYR A 203 -3.13 2.53 14.43
CA TYR A 203 -4.34 2.28 15.21
C TYR A 203 -5.33 3.43 15.04
N VAL A 204 -6.54 3.12 14.57
CA VAL A 204 -7.60 4.11 14.39
C VAL A 204 -8.76 3.79 15.31
N SER A 205 -9.05 4.71 16.24
CA SER A 205 -10.18 4.64 17.16
C SER A 205 -11.08 5.88 16.96
N ALA A 206 -11.57 6.05 15.76
CA ALA A 206 -12.29 7.24 15.32
C ALA A 206 -13.76 6.91 15.07
N LYS A 207 -14.69 7.67 15.67
CA LYS A 207 -16.12 7.47 15.45
C LYS A 207 -16.66 8.46 14.43
N ASN A 208 -17.16 7.95 13.31
CA ASN A 208 -17.72 8.73 12.20
C ASN A 208 -16.67 9.61 11.47
N TRP A 209 -15.45 9.13 11.37
CA TRP A 209 -14.35 9.75 10.63
C TRP A 209 -13.86 8.81 9.53
N SER A 210 -12.88 9.25 8.78
CA SER A 210 -12.32 8.49 7.66
C SER A 210 -10.83 8.20 7.83
N ALA A 211 -10.42 7.04 7.33
CA ALA A 211 -9.02 6.69 7.13
C ALA A 211 -8.80 6.45 5.63
N THR A 212 -7.87 7.18 5.03
CA THR A 212 -7.51 7.05 3.62
C THR A 212 -6.04 6.68 3.52
N LEU A 213 -5.74 5.58 2.82
CA LEU A 213 -4.39 5.08 2.59
C LEU A 213 -4.18 4.91 1.08
N ARG A 214 -3.26 5.68 0.50
CA ARG A 214 -2.96 5.64 -0.93
C ARG A 214 -1.47 5.40 -1.17
N ASN A 215 -1.16 4.36 -1.95
CA ASN A 215 0.20 4.01 -2.34
C ASN A 215 1.17 3.91 -1.14
N CYS A 216 0.68 3.38 -0.01
CA CYS A 216 1.47 3.20 1.19
C CYS A 216 2.08 1.78 1.23
N HIS A 217 3.23 1.68 1.90
CA HIS A 217 3.93 0.43 2.10
C HIS A 217 4.00 0.08 3.59
N PHE A 218 3.52 -1.11 3.96
CA PHE A 218 3.54 -1.65 5.32
C PHE A 218 4.35 -2.94 5.32
N GLU A 219 5.49 -2.94 6.00
CA GLU A 219 6.40 -4.07 6.01
C GLU A 219 6.91 -4.39 7.41
N ALA A 220 6.96 -5.68 7.75
CA ALA A 220 7.52 -6.21 8.99
C ALA A 220 6.93 -5.59 10.28
N ASN A 221 5.71 -5.02 10.23
CA ASN A 221 5.06 -4.51 11.43
C ASN A 221 4.49 -5.66 12.27
N VAL A 222 4.47 -5.48 13.60
CA VAL A 222 4.13 -6.55 14.54
C VAL A 222 3.06 -6.11 15.53
N ALA A 223 2.01 -6.92 15.72
CA ALA A 223 1.01 -6.71 16.76
C ALA A 223 0.31 -8.01 17.15
N GLU A 224 -0.47 -7.98 18.22
CA GLU A 224 -1.47 -9.02 18.49
C GLU A 224 -2.61 -8.91 17.47
N SER A 225 -3.08 -7.67 17.22
CA SER A 225 -4.20 -7.39 16.33
C SER A 225 -3.87 -6.25 15.38
N GLY A 226 -4.01 -6.47 14.05
CA GLY A 226 -3.76 -5.47 13.03
C GLY A 226 -2.30 -5.03 13.00
N SER A 227 -1.40 -5.92 12.61
CA SER A 227 0.03 -5.59 12.58
C SER A 227 0.34 -4.36 11.72
N ALA A 228 -0.37 -4.18 10.60
CA ALA A 228 -0.32 -2.95 9.83
C ALA A 228 -1.38 -1.94 10.27
N LEU A 229 -2.65 -2.36 10.37
CA LEU A 229 -3.76 -1.47 10.68
C LEU A 229 -4.80 -2.13 11.57
N HIS A 230 -5.15 -1.47 12.66
CA HIS A 230 -6.26 -1.87 13.54
C HIS A 230 -7.33 -0.78 13.58
N ILE A 231 -8.61 -1.19 13.45
CA ILE A 231 -9.79 -0.31 13.57
C ILE A 231 -10.77 -0.92 14.57
N ASP A 232 -11.08 -0.18 15.63
CA ASP A 232 -11.98 -0.63 16.71
C ASP A 232 -13.29 0.15 16.80
N LYS A 233 -13.49 1.14 15.93
CA LYS A 233 -14.68 1.98 15.93
C LYS A 233 -15.22 2.26 14.55
N ASN A 234 -16.37 2.90 14.48
CA ASN A 234 -17.12 3.21 13.28
C ASN A 234 -16.37 4.22 12.37
N THR A 235 -15.32 3.75 11.71
CA THR A 235 -14.45 4.52 10.81
C THR A 235 -14.62 4.00 9.41
N THR A 236 -14.83 4.87 8.44
CA THR A 236 -14.78 4.51 7.02
C THR A 236 -13.33 4.38 6.57
N LEU A 237 -12.96 3.27 5.92
CA LEU A 237 -11.62 3.04 5.37
C LEU A 237 -11.66 3.00 3.84
N TYR A 238 -10.75 3.77 3.24
CA TYR A 238 -10.41 3.65 1.82
C TYR A 238 -8.92 3.36 1.67
N ALA A 239 -8.58 2.17 1.16
CA ALA A 239 -7.21 1.72 0.96
C ALA A 239 -6.98 1.37 -0.52
N ARG A 240 -6.11 2.12 -1.20
CA ARG A 240 -5.84 1.93 -2.63
C ARG A 240 -4.35 1.90 -2.92
N GLY A 241 -3.94 0.92 -3.74
CA GLY A 241 -2.58 0.84 -4.25
C GLY A 241 -1.52 0.55 -3.19
N ASN A 242 -1.92 0.01 -2.04
CA ASN A 242 -1.01 -0.23 -0.93
C ASN A 242 -0.39 -1.63 -1.02
N SER A 243 0.78 -1.78 -0.41
CA SER A 243 1.41 -3.09 -0.19
C SER A 243 1.56 -3.40 1.30
N PHE A 244 1.17 -4.61 1.68
CA PHE A 244 1.24 -5.16 3.03
C PHE A 244 2.09 -6.43 2.97
N ILE A 245 3.36 -6.34 3.37
CA ILE A 245 4.35 -7.37 3.13
C ILE A 245 4.98 -7.84 4.44
N GLY A 246 4.96 -9.15 4.71
CA GLY A 246 5.67 -9.71 5.84
C GLY A 246 5.27 -9.15 7.21
N ASN A 247 4.04 -8.66 7.39
CA ASN A 247 3.58 -8.18 8.70
C ASN A 247 3.13 -9.37 9.56
N HIS A 248 3.41 -9.31 10.86
CA HIS A 248 3.20 -10.42 11.79
C HIS A 248 2.15 -10.10 12.86
N SER A 249 1.16 -10.97 12.98
CA SER A 249 0.11 -10.89 14.01
C SER A 249 0.10 -12.16 14.86
N SER A 250 -0.32 -12.05 16.13
CA SER A 250 -0.48 -13.25 16.96
C SER A 250 -1.94 -13.68 17.16
N ARG A 251 -2.92 -12.84 16.76
CA ARG A 251 -4.34 -13.21 16.93
C ARG A 251 -5.24 -12.77 15.77
N TYR A 252 -5.20 -11.49 15.35
CA TYR A 252 -6.08 -10.97 14.31
C TYR A 252 -5.29 -10.16 13.29
N GLY A 253 -5.08 -10.71 12.15
CA GLY A 253 -4.63 -10.23 10.87
C GLY A 253 -3.66 -9.05 10.74
N CYS A 254 -3.11 -8.93 9.56
CA CYS A 254 -2.34 -7.75 9.17
C CYS A 254 -3.22 -6.49 9.24
N ILE A 255 -4.43 -6.59 8.68
CA ILE A 255 -5.49 -5.61 8.92
C ILE A 255 -6.56 -6.26 9.79
N SER A 256 -6.92 -5.61 10.89
CA SER A 256 -8.01 -6.07 11.73
C SER A 256 -9.07 -4.99 11.93
N VAL A 257 -10.32 -5.35 11.67
CA VAL A 257 -11.51 -4.56 11.95
C VAL A 257 -12.33 -5.32 12.97
N ILE A 258 -12.41 -4.80 14.19
CA ILE A 258 -13.05 -5.51 15.32
C ILE A 258 -13.98 -4.56 16.06
N GLY A 259 -15.30 -4.82 16.00
CA GLY A 259 -16.27 -4.08 16.78
C GLY A 259 -17.72 -4.36 16.39
N GLU A 260 -18.55 -4.71 17.37
CA GLU A 260 -19.96 -5.10 17.15
C GLU A 260 -20.87 -3.97 16.68
N ALA A 261 -20.48 -2.71 16.92
CA ALA A 261 -21.25 -1.52 16.54
C ALA A 261 -20.72 -0.82 15.28
N ILE A 262 -19.84 -1.49 14.50
CA ILE A 262 -19.27 -0.93 13.30
C ILE A 262 -20.26 -1.13 12.14
N SER A 263 -20.76 -0.03 11.59
CA SER A 263 -21.63 0.00 10.40
C SER A 263 -20.97 0.69 9.21
N SER A 264 -19.68 1.01 9.32
CA SER A 264 -18.91 1.72 8.30
C SER A 264 -18.55 0.85 7.11
N LYS A 265 -17.98 1.50 6.10
CA LYS A 265 -17.52 0.90 4.86
C LYS A 265 -16.00 0.78 4.86
N PHE A 266 -15.51 -0.34 4.38
CA PHE A 266 -14.11 -0.68 4.24
C PHE A 266 -13.85 -1.08 2.79
N THR A 267 -13.11 -0.25 2.07
CA THR A 267 -12.89 -0.43 0.63
C THR A 267 -11.40 -0.63 0.36
N PHE A 268 -11.05 -1.74 -0.26
CA PHE A 268 -9.69 -2.10 -0.65
C PHE A 268 -9.63 -2.28 -2.16
N VAL A 269 -8.83 -1.46 -2.85
CA VAL A 269 -8.71 -1.47 -4.31
C VAL A 269 -7.24 -1.54 -4.72
N ASN A 270 -6.90 -2.48 -5.60
CA ASN A 270 -5.54 -2.60 -6.13
C ASN A 270 -4.47 -2.71 -5.04
N ASN A 271 -4.68 -3.47 -3.97
CA ASN A 271 -3.68 -3.68 -2.94
C ASN A 271 -3.03 -5.05 -3.07
N THR A 272 -1.79 -5.17 -2.61
CA THR A 272 -1.07 -6.44 -2.50
C THR A 272 -0.86 -6.80 -1.03
N PHE A 273 -1.20 -8.03 -0.66
CA PHE A 273 -0.92 -8.64 0.64
C PHE A 273 -0.10 -9.91 0.39
N ALA A 274 1.15 -9.92 0.84
CA ALA A 274 2.03 -11.05 0.60
C ALA A 274 2.93 -11.36 1.81
N GLY A 275 3.11 -12.65 2.12
CA GLY A 275 3.99 -13.09 3.19
C GLY A 275 3.58 -12.64 4.60
N ASN A 276 2.35 -12.14 4.79
CA ASN A 276 1.89 -11.78 6.12
C ASN A 276 1.58 -13.03 6.93
N ALA A 277 1.98 -13.01 8.20
CA ALA A 277 1.87 -14.15 9.09
C ALA A 277 0.91 -13.90 10.24
N LEU A 278 0.20 -14.94 10.61
CA LEU A 278 -0.49 -15.03 11.88
C LEU A 278 -0.01 -16.29 12.61
N ALA A 279 0.65 -16.10 13.73
CA ALA A 279 1.12 -17.20 14.60
C ALA A 279 0.31 -17.16 15.90
N PHE A 280 -0.70 -18.03 15.99
CA PHE A 280 -1.57 -18.11 17.15
C PHE A 280 -1.04 -19.11 18.19
N GLU A 281 -0.90 -18.63 19.40
CA GLU A 281 -0.57 -19.46 20.57
C GLU A 281 -1.70 -19.34 21.59
N GLY A 282 -2.34 -20.45 21.91
CA GLY A 282 -3.39 -20.48 22.92
C GLY A 282 -4.57 -21.37 22.56
N GLU A 283 -5.66 -21.25 23.32
CA GLU A 283 -6.91 -21.94 23.07
C GLU A 283 -7.84 -21.07 22.21
N VAL A 284 -8.53 -21.69 21.26
CA VAL A 284 -9.58 -21.05 20.48
C VAL A 284 -10.82 -20.94 21.34
N GLY A 285 -11.16 -19.72 21.74
CA GLY A 285 -12.42 -19.41 22.43
C GLY A 285 -13.56 -19.11 21.44
N ASP A 286 -14.54 -18.33 21.89
CA ASP A 286 -15.66 -17.88 21.03
C ASP A 286 -15.18 -16.99 19.87
N ASP A 287 -14.07 -16.29 20.06
CA ASP A 287 -13.42 -15.45 19.03
C ASP A 287 -12.34 -16.27 18.32
N ILE A 288 -12.63 -16.73 17.12
CA ILE A 288 -11.72 -17.55 16.30
C ILE A 288 -10.62 -16.65 15.73
N PRO A 289 -9.34 -16.89 16.05
CA PRO A 289 -8.22 -16.15 15.46
C PRO A 289 -8.08 -16.43 13.97
N GLY A 290 -7.60 -15.45 13.19
CA GLY A 290 -7.41 -15.64 11.77
C GLY A 290 -7.15 -14.36 10.99
N GLY A 291 -7.21 -14.46 9.67
CA GLY A 291 -7.06 -13.35 8.76
C GLY A 291 -5.62 -12.87 8.63
N SER A 292 -4.64 -13.74 8.29
CA SER A 292 -3.25 -13.28 8.18
C SER A 292 -3.07 -12.01 7.33
N ALA A 293 -3.91 -11.83 6.31
CA ALA A 293 -4.03 -10.56 5.59
C ALA A 293 -5.14 -9.67 6.17
N ILE A 294 -6.37 -10.16 6.26
CA ILE A 294 -7.54 -9.37 6.68
C ILE A 294 -8.41 -10.17 7.65
N TYR A 295 -8.64 -9.61 8.84
CA TYR A 295 -9.65 -10.06 9.79
C TYR A 295 -10.77 -9.03 9.87
N PHE A 296 -12.00 -9.43 9.55
CA PHE A 296 -13.15 -8.57 9.49
C PHE A 296 -14.29 -9.08 10.39
N ARG A 297 -14.49 -8.40 11.52
CA ARG A 297 -15.60 -8.55 12.45
C ARG A 297 -16.20 -7.19 12.75
N ALA A 298 -17.06 -6.71 11.86
CA ALA A 298 -17.83 -5.49 12.04
C ALA A 298 -19.23 -5.83 12.58
N GLY A 299 -20.02 -4.84 12.92
CA GLY A 299 -21.44 -5.02 13.16
C GLY A 299 -22.18 -5.56 11.94
N THR A 300 -23.41 -6.01 12.12
CA THR A 300 -24.22 -6.61 11.04
C THR A 300 -24.41 -5.70 9.83
N ASP A 301 -24.18 -4.41 9.95
CA ASP A 301 -24.29 -3.42 8.87
C ASP A 301 -22.94 -2.94 8.31
N GLY A 302 -21.83 -3.41 8.89
CA GLY A 302 -20.49 -3.17 8.37
C GLY A 302 -20.32 -3.79 6.98
N LYS A 303 -19.62 -3.11 6.09
CA LYS A 303 -19.43 -3.51 4.70
C LYS A 303 -17.96 -3.53 4.33
N ILE A 304 -17.49 -4.64 3.75
CA ILE A 304 -16.15 -4.73 3.17
C ILE A 304 -16.24 -4.98 1.66
N SER A 305 -15.49 -4.22 0.90
CA SER A 305 -15.33 -4.37 -0.55
C SER A 305 -13.86 -4.62 -0.88
N LEU A 306 -13.59 -5.73 -1.54
CA LEU A 306 -12.28 -6.12 -2.03
C LEU A 306 -12.31 -6.16 -3.56
N VAL A 307 -11.50 -5.33 -4.22
CA VAL A 307 -11.54 -5.17 -5.67
C VAL A 307 -10.15 -5.11 -6.27
N ASN A 308 -9.88 -5.97 -7.24
CA ASN A 308 -8.58 -6.04 -7.90
C ASN A 308 -7.40 -6.17 -6.91
N ASN A 309 -7.58 -6.84 -5.77
CA ASN A 309 -6.47 -7.08 -4.84
C ASN A 309 -5.76 -8.40 -5.16
N THR A 310 -4.47 -8.46 -4.82
CA THR A 310 -3.69 -9.71 -4.80
C THR A 310 -3.35 -10.06 -3.36
N ILE A 311 -3.86 -11.19 -2.88
CA ILE A 311 -3.66 -11.72 -1.52
C ILE A 311 -3.06 -13.10 -1.68
N ALA A 312 -1.73 -13.22 -1.61
CA ALA A 312 -1.02 -14.44 -1.97
C ALA A 312 0.16 -14.74 -1.05
N GLY A 313 0.37 -16.03 -0.74
CA GLY A 313 1.49 -16.47 0.08
C GLY A 313 1.44 -15.97 1.53
N ASN A 314 0.26 -15.69 2.07
CA ASN A 314 0.08 -15.38 3.48
C ASN A 314 -0.20 -16.67 4.26
N PHE A 315 0.10 -16.70 5.56
CA PHE A 315 -0.05 -17.92 6.34
C PHE A 315 -0.61 -17.69 7.75
N CYS A 316 -1.49 -18.62 8.14
CA CYS A 316 -2.08 -18.73 9.46
C CYS A 316 -1.63 -20.02 10.12
N GLU A 317 -0.96 -19.93 11.25
CA GLU A 317 -0.48 -21.07 12.01
C GLU A 317 -1.01 -21.05 13.45
N SER A 318 -1.37 -22.21 13.94
CA SER A 318 -1.68 -22.42 15.36
C SER A 318 -0.69 -23.38 15.98
N ALA A 319 -0.05 -22.95 17.06
CA ALA A 319 0.80 -23.83 17.84
C ALA A 319 0.00 -25.01 18.39
N GLY A 320 0.46 -26.24 18.12
CA GLY A 320 -0.21 -27.46 18.58
C GLY A 320 -1.53 -27.77 17.89
N ASN A 321 -1.84 -27.15 16.74
CA ASN A 321 -3.09 -27.36 16.00
C ASN A 321 -4.32 -27.21 16.92
N ALA A 322 -4.46 -26.06 17.57
CA ALA A 322 -5.56 -25.79 18.51
C ALA A 322 -6.90 -26.17 17.92
N SER A 323 -7.67 -26.98 18.65
CA SER A 323 -8.99 -27.46 18.21
C SER A 323 -9.91 -26.29 17.89
N GLY A 324 -10.53 -26.29 16.71
CA GLY A 324 -11.41 -25.24 16.25
C GLY A 324 -10.70 -24.05 15.56
N PHE A 325 -9.36 -24.06 15.47
CA PHE A 325 -8.64 -23.07 14.67
C PHE A 325 -8.99 -23.29 13.18
N LYS A 326 -9.51 -22.25 12.55
CA LYS A 326 -9.81 -22.29 11.12
C LYS A 326 -8.75 -21.55 10.34
N GLY A 327 -8.42 -20.34 10.74
CA GLY A 327 -7.44 -19.44 10.15
C GLY A 327 -7.50 -19.38 8.62
N ALA A 328 -7.43 -18.21 8.07
CA ALA A 328 -7.30 -18.01 6.63
C ALA A 328 -6.58 -16.70 6.37
N ALA A 329 -6.17 -16.44 5.13
CA ALA A 329 -5.64 -15.12 4.79
C ALA A 329 -6.72 -14.04 4.95
N VAL A 330 -7.95 -14.34 4.52
CA VAL A 330 -9.11 -13.46 4.72
C VAL A 330 -10.12 -14.18 5.62
N GLN A 331 -10.29 -13.68 6.83
CA GLN A 331 -11.26 -14.19 7.81
C GLN A 331 -12.43 -13.23 7.91
N LEU A 332 -13.62 -13.68 7.51
CA LEU A 332 -14.84 -12.88 7.47
C LEU A 332 -15.83 -13.40 8.53
N VAL A 333 -16.07 -12.61 9.59
CA VAL A 333 -16.86 -13.04 10.74
C VAL A 333 -18.27 -12.47 10.72
N SER A 334 -18.45 -11.21 10.31
CA SER A 334 -19.78 -10.56 10.27
C SER A 334 -19.83 -9.42 9.27
N GLY A 335 -21.04 -9.02 8.87
CA GLY A 335 -21.29 -7.90 7.98
C GLY A 335 -21.64 -8.27 6.54
N TRP A 336 -21.42 -7.37 5.61
CA TRP A 336 -21.63 -7.52 4.17
C TRP A 336 -20.28 -7.60 3.45
N VAL A 337 -20.14 -8.50 2.49
CA VAL A 337 -18.89 -8.76 1.77
C VAL A 337 -19.10 -8.65 0.28
N PHE A 338 -18.22 -7.89 -0.38
CA PHE A 338 -18.19 -7.69 -1.82
C PHE A 338 -16.78 -7.95 -2.35
N MET A 339 -16.65 -8.90 -3.30
CA MET A 339 -15.35 -9.33 -3.82
C MET A 339 -15.37 -9.44 -5.33
N TYR A 340 -14.59 -8.62 -6.01
CA TYR A 340 -14.53 -8.58 -7.47
C TYR A 340 -13.11 -8.55 -8.00
N ASN A 341 -12.82 -9.42 -8.98
CA ASN A 341 -11.55 -9.43 -9.69
C ASN A 341 -10.31 -9.60 -8.79
N ASN A 342 -10.43 -10.32 -7.66
CA ASN A 342 -9.30 -10.52 -6.77
C ASN A 342 -8.55 -11.82 -7.09
N ILE A 343 -7.26 -11.83 -6.77
CA ILE A 343 -6.48 -13.05 -6.59
C ILE A 343 -6.34 -13.25 -5.09
N VAL A 344 -6.95 -14.31 -4.55
CA VAL A 344 -6.81 -14.73 -3.15
C VAL A 344 -6.37 -16.19 -3.21
N ALA A 345 -5.07 -16.41 -3.38
CA ALA A 345 -4.59 -17.73 -3.76
C ALA A 345 -3.20 -18.05 -3.19
N GLY A 346 -2.95 -19.33 -2.94
CA GLY A 346 -1.69 -19.81 -2.42
C GLY A 346 -1.42 -19.43 -0.96
N ASN A 347 -2.47 -19.07 -0.23
CA ASN A 347 -2.35 -18.83 1.20
C ASN A 347 -2.46 -20.15 1.96
N HIS A 348 -1.77 -20.23 3.10
CA HIS A 348 -1.70 -21.45 3.90
C HIS A 348 -2.38 -21.29 5.26
N SER A 349 -2.99 -22.36 5.75
CA SER A 349 -3.51 -22.44 7.12
C SER A 349 -3.38 -23.85 7.69
N THR A 350 -2.89 -23.95 8.93
CA THR A 350 -2.95 -25.23 9.68
C THR A 350 -4.38 -25.62 10.03
N GLY A 351 -5.37 -24.73 9.91
CA GLY A 351 -6.80 -25.00 10.05
C GLY A 351 -7.48 -25.58 8.81
N GLY A 352 -6.75 -25.74 7.70
CA GLY A 352 -7.16 -26.41 6.46
C GLY A 352 -7.59 -25.47 5.32
N ILE A 353 -8.20 -24.32 5.58
CA ILE A 353 -8.61 -23.36 4.54
C ILE A 353 -7.65 -22.17 4.56
N GLY A 354 -6.81 -22.05 3.53
CA GLY A 354 -5.78 -21.01 3.48
C GLY A 354 -6.27 -19.64 3.00
N ASP A 355 -7.17 -19.59 2.02
CA ASP A 355 -7.49 -18.33 1.36
C ASP A 355 -8.59 -17.56 2.07
N ILE A 356 -9.81 -18.08 2.11
CA ILE A 356 -10.96 -17.38 2.68
C ILE A 356 -11.75 -18.29 3.61
N CYS A 357 -11.89 -17.87 4.85
CA CYS A 357 -12.77 -18.48 5.82
C CYS A 357 -13.94 -17.53 6.17
N TYR A 358 -15.12 -18.11 6.28
CA TYR A 358 -16.37 -17.42 6.42
C TYR A 358 -17.17 -17.97 7.61
N GLU A 359 -17.59 -17.10 8.51
CA GLU A 359 -18.45 -17.47 9.64
C GLU A 359 -19.92 -17.22 9.27
N SER A 360 -20.63 -18.27 8.87
CA SER A 360 -21.98 -18.19 8.29
C SER A 360 -23.02 -17.49 9.16
N ALA A 361 -22.87 -17.52 10.47
CA ALA A 361 -23.85 -16.97 11.41
C ALA A 361 -23.84 -15.42 11.45
N GLY A 362 -22.71 -14.77 11.16
CA GLY A 362 -22.54 -13.32 11.28
C GLY A 362 -22.64 -12.55 9.96
N ILE A 363 -22.56 -13.23 8.82
CA ILE A 363 -22.53 -12.57 7.53
C ILE A 363 -23.92 -12.48 6.92
N LYS A 364 -24.35 -11.27 6.60
CA LYS A 364 -25.66 -11.02 6.00
C LYS A 364 -25.70 -11.36 4.51
N ASN A 365 -24.64 -11.08 3.79
CA ASN A 365 -24.54 -11.36 2.36
C ASN A 365 -23.07 -11.34 1.92
N CYS A 366 -22.76 -12.22 0.96
CA CYS A 366 -21.48 -12.25 0.27
C CYS A 366 -21.76 -12.24 -1.23
N MET A 367 -21.24 -11.22 -1.91
CA MET A 367 -21.43 -11.02 -3.35
C MET A 367 -20.06 -10.87 -4.02
N GLY A 368 -19.93 -11.41 -5.22
CA GLY A 368 -18.69 -11.23 -5.98
C GLY A 368 -18.63 -12.04 -7.26
N LYS A 369 -17.64 -11.71 -8.09
CA LYS A 369 -17.39 -12.33 -9.39
C LYS A 369 -15.92 -12.21 -9.78
N HIS A 370 -15.47 -13.16 -10.61
CA HIS A 370 -14.17 -13.13 -11.25
C HIS A 370 -12.98 -13.14 -10.28
N ASN A 371 -13.10 -13.89 -9.18
CA ASN A 371 -12.02 -14.08 -8.25
C ASN A 371 -11.29 -15.40 -8.50
N LEU A 372 -10.01 -15.47 -8.15
CA LEU A 372 -9.19 -16.67 -8.18
C LEU A 372 -8.94 -17.15 -6.76
N TYR A 373 -9.13 -18.43 -6.50
CA TYR A 373 -8.87 -19.10 -5.23
C TYR A 373 -8.06 -20.39 -5.40
N THR A 374 -7.22 -20.74 -4.39
CA THR A 374 -6.67 -22.11 -4.21
C THR A 374 -7.53 -22.91 -3.26
N SER A 375 -8.03 -22.27 -2.19
CA SER A 375 -8.89 -22.88 -1.19
C SER A 375 -9.89 -21.86 -0.66
N ALA A 376 -11.17 -22.21 -0.64
CA ALA A 376 -12.22 -21.36 -0.10
C ALA A 376 -13.29 -22.20 0.60
N ASP A 377 -13.91 -21.64 1.64
CA ASP A 377 -15.05 -22.26 2.28
C ASP A 377 -16.22 -22.32 1.29
N ASN A 378 -16.99 -23.44 1.30
CA ASN A 378 -18.08 -23.75 0.35
C ASN A 378 -19.19 -22.69 0.26
N ILE A 379 -19.21 -21.71 1.14
CA ILE A 379 -20.24 -20.69 1.22
C ILE A 379 -19.85 -19.43 0.43
N VAL A 380 -18.58 -19.29 0.16
CA VAL A 380 -18.07 -18.13 -0.56
C VAL A 380 -18.46 -18.27 -2.02
N MET A 381 -19.32 -17.41 -2.48
CA MET A 381 -19.56 -17.11 -3.88
C MET A 381 -20.19 -18.20 -4.75
N LYS A 382 -21.31 -18.74 -4.35
CA LYS A 382 -22.20 -19.45 -5.30
C LYS A 382 -22.78 -18.56 -6.41
N GLN A 383 -22.16 -17.43 -6.68
CA GLN A 383 -22.59 -16.61 -7.80
C GLN A 383 -21.91 -17.05 -9.08
N SER A 384 -22.61 -17.91 -9.79
CA SER A 384 -22.61 -17.97 -11.25
C SER A 384 -21.28 -18.23 -11.97
N GLY A 385 -20.56 -19.31 -11.69
CA GLY A 385 -19.61 -19.90 -12.66
C GLY A 385 -18.49 -19.01 -13.22
N THR A 386 -18.21 -17.87 -12.58
CA THR A 386 -17.22 -16.90 -13.03
C THR A 386 -15.97 -16.83 -12.15
N ASP A 387 -16.02 -17.40 -10.93
CA ASP A 387 -14.86 -17.56 -10.07
C ASP A 387 -14.02 -18.76 -10.51
N ILE A 388 -12.72 -18.71 -10.28
CA ILE A 388 -11.76 -19.73 -10.68
C ILE A 388 -11.18 -20.42 -9.46
N MET A 389 -11.19 -21.75 -9.44
CA MET A 389 -10.40 -22.54 -8.51
C MET A 389 -9.09 -22.95 -9.17
N ALA A 390 -7.96 -22.68 -8.54
CA ALA A 390 -6.65 -23.05 -9.09
C ALA A 390 -6.49 -24.56 -9.30
N ALA A 391 -7.18 -25.38 -8.48
CA ALA A 391 -7.19 -26.83 -8.61
C ALA A 391 -7.81 -27.33 -9.94
N ASP A 392 -8.67 -26.54 -10.58
CA ASP A 392 -9.26 -26.86 -11.89
C ASP A 392 -8.23 -26.82 -13.03
N TYR A 393 -7.04 -26.28 -12.77
CA TYR A 393 -5.94 -26.13 -13.74
C TYR A 393 -4.70 -26.96 -13.40
N GLY A 394 -4.84 -28.08 -12.74
CA GLY A 394 -3.75 -29.00 -12.43
C GLY A 394 -3.53 -29.15 -10.92
N THR A 395 -2.27 -29.23 -10.48
CA THR A 395 -1.93 -29.46 -9.07
C THR A 395 -1.96 -28.18 -8.21
N GLY A 396 -2.85 -27.26 -8.48
CA GLY A 396 -3.09 -26.07 -7.67
C GLY A 396 -1.86 -25.18 -7.46
N LEU A 397 -1.03 -25.45 -6.45
CA LEU A 397 0.14 -24.63 -6.13
C LEU A 397 1.20 -24.62 -7.23
N SER A 398 1.43 -25.75 -7.94
CA SER A 398 2.36 -25.80 -9.06
C SER A 398 1.92 -24.94 -10.23
N TRP A 399 0.62 -24.91 -10.51
CA TRP A 399 0.04 -24.02 -11.51
C TRP A 399 0.17 -22.55 -11.07
N LEU A 400 -0.06 -22.28 -9.79
CA LEU A 400 0.02 -20.93 -9.22
C LEU A 400 1.44 -20.37 -9.34
N ALA A 401 2.48 -21.15 -9.05
CA ALA A 401 3.88 -20.76 -9.18
C ALA A 401 4.32 -20.50 -10.64
N GLN A 402 3.55 -20.99 -11.62
CA GLN A 402 3.75 -20.68 -13.04
C GLN A 402 2.98 -19.43 -13.48
N THR A 403 2.08 -18.94 -12.62
CA THR A 403 1.14 -17.87 -12.92
C THR A 403 1.45 -16.59 -12.15
N LEU A 404 1.92 -16.71 -10.91
CA LEU A 404 2.28 -15.60 -10.04
C LEU A 404 3.77 -15.65 -9.69
N ASP A 405 4.36 -14.48 -9.47
CA ASP A 405 5.72 -14.37 -8.96
C ASP A 405 5.82 -15.01 -7.56
N GLY A 406 6.49 -16.14 -7.48
CA GLY A 406 6.68 -16.89 -6.26
C GLY A 406 7.20 -18.30 -6.50
N THR A 407 7.40 -19.03 -5.42
CA THR A 407 7.89 -20.40 -5.43
C THR A 407 7.02 -21.29 -4.58
N VAL A 408 7.03 -22.60 -4.84
CA VAL A 408 6.39 -23.61 -3.98
C VAL A 408 7.44 -24.28 -3.13
N SER A 409 7.25 -24.26 -1.81
CA SER A 409 8.07 -24.94 -0.83
C SER A 409 7.17 -25.85 0.01
N GLY A 410 7.26 -27.18 -0.23
CA GLY A 410 6.36 -28.14 0.40
C GLY A 410 4.90 -27.94 0.00
N ASP A 411 4.06 -27.63 0.97
CA ASP A 411 2.61 -27.37 0.83
C ASP A 411 2.27 -25.87 0.81
N ARG A 412 3.27 -24.99 0.63
CA ARG A 412 3.12 -23.54 0.68
C ARG A 412 3.53 -22.89 -0.63
N PHE A 413 2.84 -21.82 -0.97
CA PHE A 413 3.26 -20.85 -1.98
C PHE A 413 3.87 -19.65 -1.30
N GLU A 414 5.13 -19.36 -1.62
CA GLU A 414 5.86 -18.18 -1.15
C GLU A 414 5.85 -17.13 -2.26
N ALA A 415 5.06 -16.10 -2.08
CA ALA A 415 4.99 -15.00 -3.03
C ALA A 415 6.29 -14.17 -3.01
N SER A 416 6.73 -13.69 -4.18
CA SER A 416 7.93 -12.87 -4.35
C SER A 416 7.55 -11.45 -4.77
N PRO A 417 7.11 -10.61 -3.85
CA PRO A 417 6.69 -9.24 -4.18
C PRO A 417 7.89 -8.39 -4.62
N LYS A 418 7.69 -7.56 -5.65
CA LYS A 418 8.72 -6.70 -6.23
C LYS A 418 8.32 -5.24 -6.15
N ASN A 419 9.28 -4.35 -5.88
CA ASN A 419 9.07 -2.92 -5.95
C ASN A 419 9.08 -2.46 -7.41
N GLU A 420 7.98 -1.91 -7.86
CA GLU A 420 7.79 -1.44 -9.23
C GLU A 420 8.26 0.02 -9.46
N GLY A 421 8.99 0.58 -8.51
CA GLY A 421 9.58 1.92 -8.61
C GLY A 421 8.70 3.05 -8.05
N ASN A 422 7.50 2.75 -7.58
CA ASN A 422 6.59 3.73 -6.97
C ASN A 422 6.56 3.67 -5.43
N GLY A 423 7.45 2.87 -4.82
CA GLY A 423 7.52 2.68 -3.35
C GLY A 423 6.56 1.64 -2.79
N THR A 424 5.71 1.02 -3.61
CA THR A 424 4.88 -0.13 -3.23
C THR A 424 5.34 -1.40 -3.92
N TYR A 425 4.92 -2.55 -3.39
CA TYR A 425 5.30 -3.86 -3.89
C TYR A 425 4.11 -4.59 -4.47
N THR A 426 4.31 -5.31 -5.57
CA THR A 426 3.29 -6.13 -6.20
C THR A 426 3.77 -7.56 -6.38
N VAL A 427 2.84 -8.52 -6.34
CA VAL A 427 3.08 -9.89 -6.81
C VAL A 427 2.71 -9.92 -8.29
N GLY A 428 3.72 -10.06 -9.14
CA GLY A 428 3.54 -10.03 -10.60
C GLY A 428 2.80 -11.26 -11.11
N VAL A 429 2.06 -11.10 -12.21
CA VAL A 429 1.50 -12.19 -12.99
C VAL A 429 2.51 -12.57 -14.06
N LEU A 430 3.02 -13.82 -14.03
CA LEU A 430 4.16 -14.24 -14.85
C LEU A 430 3.80 -14.61 -16.29
N ASN A 431 2.77 -15.42 -16.49
CA ASN A 431 2.41 -15.90 -17.82
C ASN A 431 0.94 -16.29 -17.90
N PRO A 432 0.15 -15.58 -18.70
CA PRO A 432 -1.25 -15.92 -18.89
C PRO A 432 -1.49 -17.11 -19.83
N GLN A 433 -0.43 -17.69 -20.43
CA GLN A 433 -0.56 -18.74 -21.43
C GLN A 433 -0.60 -20.17 -20.87
N TYR A 434 -0.37 -20.36 -19.58
CA TYR A 434 -0.50 -21.67 -18.98
C TYR A 434 -1.97 -21.99 -18.71
N GLY A 435 -2.49 -22.88 -19.58
CA GLY A 435 -3.91 -23.23 -19.57
C GLY A 435 -4.74 -22.18 -20.32
N THR A 436 -5.77 -22.63 -20.94
CA THR A 436 -6.67 -21.84 -21.80
C THR A 436 -7.52 -20.81 -21.05
N THR A 437 -7.21 -20.52 -19.79
CA THR A 437 -8.02 -19.62 -18.98
C THR A 437 -7.23 -18.42 -18.56
N PRO A 438 -7.66 -17.32 -18.98
CA PRO A 438 -6.98 -16.09 -18.72
C PRO A 438 -7.43 -15.51 -17.40
N ILE A 439 -6.52 -15.43 -16.45
CA ILE A 439 -6.53 -14.39 -15.42
C ILE A 439 -6.82 -13.02 -16.07
N ASN A 440 -6.46 -12.86 -17.34
CA ASN A 440 -6.64 -11.68 -18.16
C ASN A 440 -8.03 -11.42 -18.72
N ASN A 441 -8.91 -12.40 -18.81
CA ASN A 441 -10.23 -12.19 -19.43
C ASN A 441 -11.35 -11.96 -18.41
N LEU A 442 -11.05 -12.04 -17.12
CA LEU A 442 -12.09 -12.04 -16.10
C LEU A 442 -12.53 -10.64 -15.70
N ALA A 443 -11.61 -9.70 -15.63
CA ALA A 443 -11.90 -8.35 -15.15
C ALA A 443 -12.86 -7.56 -16.03
N LYS A 444 -13.14 -8.06 -17.23
CA LYS A 444 -13.86 -7.30 -18.25
C LYS A 444 -15.38 -7.38 -18.21
N ARG A 445 -15.94 -8.47 -17.70
CA ARG A 445 -17.30 -8.82 -18.08
C ARG A 445 -18.41 -8.06 -17.39
N ASP A 446 -18.16 -7.44 -16.22
CA ASP A 446 -19.22 -6.78 -15.46
C ASP A 446 -18.75 -5.49 -14.76
N LEU A 447 -17.96 -4.69 -15.45
CA LEU A 447 -17.57 -3.35 -14.95
C LEU A 447 -18.80 -2.49 -14.60
N ASN A 448 -19.88 -2.60 -15.38
CA ASN A 448 -21.11 -1.86 -15.12
C ASN A 448 -21.82 -2.34 -13.84
N GLU A 449 -21.87 -3.64 -13.58
CA GLU A 449 -22.48 -4.20 -12.38
C GLU A 449 -21.64 -3.87 -11.14
N TYR A 450 -20.31 -4.00 -11.26
CA TYR A 450 -19.37 -3.56 -10.25
C TYR A 450 -19.50 -2.07 -9.95
N TYR A 451 -19.62 -1.25 -10.99
CA TYR A 451 -19.82 0.18 -10.90
C TYR A 451 -21.09 0.53 -10.11
N MET A 452 -22.20 -0.11 -10.43
CA MET A 452 -23.46 0.06 -9.70
C MET A 452 -23.33 -0.33 -8.24
N THR A 453 -22.66 -1.44 -7.96
CA THR A 453 -22.45 -1.92 -6.58
C THR A 453 -21.56 -0.96 -5.77
N MET A 454 -20.53 -0.39 -6.38
CA MET A 454 -19.67 0.60 -5.72
C MET A 454 -20.38 1.93 -5.46
N THR A 455 -21.18 2.41 -6.38
CA THR A 455 -21.95 3.65 -6.19
C THR A 455 -23.02 3.51 -5.12
N ASP A 456 -23.63 2.35 -4.98
CA ASP A 456 -24.59 2.04 -3.92
C ASP A 456 -23.93 1.88 -2.54
N LEU A 457 -22.66 1.43 -2.53
CA LEU A 457 -21.90 1.20 -1.30
C LEU A 457 -21.26 2.46 -0.75
N ASP A 458 -20.95 3.43 -1.61
CA ASP A 458 -20.07 4.52 -1.24
C ASP A 458 -20.56 5.88 -1.76
N GLY A 459 -21.38 6.52 -0.96
CA GLY A 459 -21.76 7.92 -1.22
C GLY A 459 -20.61 8.92 -1.17
N GLY A 460 -19.38 8.48 -0.85
CA GLY A 460 -18.18 9.30 -0.73
C GLY A 460 -17.22 9.26 -1.93
N LEU A 461 -17.28 8.22 -2.75
CA LEU A 461 -16.45 8.11 -3.97
C LEU A 461 -16.95 8.94 -5.17
N ARG A 462 -17.95 9.78 -4.98
CA ARG A 462 -18.55 10.58 -6.07
C ARG A 462 -17.61 11.59 -6.71
N ASP A 463 -16.49 11.94 -6.07
CA ASP A 463 -15.56 12.96 -6.56
C ASP A 463 -14.38 12.39 -7.36
N GLU A 464 -14.10 11.08 -7.26
CA GLU A 464 -13.17 10.40 -8.18
C GLU A 464 -14.01 9.65 -9.21
N ALA A 465 -13.85 9.98 -10.48
CA ALA A 465 -14.53 9.27 -11.56
C ALA A 465 -14.25 7.75 -11.39
N PRO A 466 -15.28 6.92 -11.18
CA PRO A 466 -15.07 5.49 -10.84
C PRO A 466 -14.29 4.70 -11.91
N PHE A 467 -14.31 5.18 -13.15
CA PHE A 467 -13.54 4.60 -14.26
C PHE A 467 -12.02 4.67 -14.06
N THR A 468 -11.51 5.73 -13.44
CA THR A 468 -10.06 5.86 -13.17
C THR A 468 -9.53 4.83 -12.18
N LEU A 469 -10.36 4.31 -11.30
CA LEU A 469 -9.97 3.31 -10.29
C LEU A 469 -9.71 1.93 -10.88
N LEU A 470 -10.44 1.57 -11.95
CA LEU A 470 -10.35 0.26 -12.61
C LEU A 470 -9.45 0.31 -13.87
N GLU A 471 -9.25 1.48 -14.44
CA GLU A 471 -8.41 1.68 -15.61
C GLU A 471 -6.92 1.50 -15.33
N GLN A 472 -6.52 1.55 -14.07
CA GLN A 472 -5.14 1.43 -13.65
C GLN A 472 -4.96 0.32 -12.61
N ASP A 473 -3.79 -0.33 -12.66
CA ASP A 473 -3.33 -1.28 -11.66
C ASP A 473 -2.73 -0.55 -10.42
N GLN A 474 -2.17 -1.31 -9.47
CA GLN A 474 -1.51 -0.76 -8.28
C GLN A 474 -0.32 0.15 -8.64
N THR A 475 0.35 -0.10 -9.74
CA THR A 475 1.52 0.66 -10.17
C THR A 475 1.16 1.92 -10.97
N GLY A 476 -0.14 2.14 -11.23
CA GLY A 476 -0.64 3.23 -12.07
C GLY A 476 -0.62 2.93 -13.57
N ARG A 477 -0.30 1.69 -13.98
CA ARG A 477 -0.32 1.28 -15.38
C ARG A 477 -1.75 1.11 -15.87
N PRO A 478 -2.08 1.54 -17.10
CA PRO A 478 -3.39 1.31 -17.67
C PRO A 478 -3.71 -0.18 -17.78
N ARG A 479 -4.93 -0.57 -17.38
CA ARG A 479 -5.46 -1.89 -17.66
C ARG A 479 -5.97 -1.99 -19.09
N ASP A 480 -5.85 -3.18 -19.69
CA ASP A 480 -6.42 -3.43 -21.02
C ASP A 480 -7.96 -3.56 -20.91
N MET A 481 -8.66 -2.46 -21.12
CA MET A 481 -10.12 -2.38 -21.03
C MET A 481 -10.83 -2.96 -22.28
N GLU A 482 -10.11 -3.22 -23.38
CA GLU A 482 -10.72 -3.68 -24.64
C GLU A 482 -10.81 -5.21 -24.76
N GLY A 483 -10.18 -5.99 -23.90
CA GLY A 483 -10.25 -7.42 -24.06
C GLY A 483 -9.70 -8.30 -22.95
N HIS A 484 -8.71 -7.87 -22.24
CA HIS A 484 -7.83 -8.79 -21.52
C HIS A 484 -7.30 -8.26 -20.19
N ALA A 485 -8.07 -7.40 -19.48
CA ALA A 485 -7.63 -6.89 -18.19
C ALA A 485 -7.38 -8.04 -17.18
N THR A 486 -6.26 -7.97 -16.49
CA THR A 486 -5.84 -8.95 -15.50
C THR A 486 -6.60 -8.73 -14.18
N ILE A 487 -7.04 -9.78 -13.52
CA ILE A 487 -7.54 -9.69 -12.14
C ILE A 487 -6.36 -9.49 -11.17
N GLY A 488 -6.65 -9.01 -9.96
CA GLY A 488 -5.63 -8.72 -8.94
C GLY A 488 -5.07 -7.31 -9.04
N ALA A 489 -4.06 -7.02 -8.22
CA ALA A 489 -3.48 -5.69 -8.05
C ALA A 489 -2.56 -5.26 -9.21
N TYR A 490 -2.05 -6.22 -9.98
CA TYR A 490 -1.05 -6.01 -11.03
C TYR A 490 -1.61 -6.35 -12.41
N GLU A 491 -1.48 -5.42 -13.36
CA GLU A 491 -1.80 -5.70 -14.76
C GLU A 491 -0.63 -6.43 -15.42
N TYR A 492 -0.90 -7.60 -15.95
CA TYR A 492 0.06 -8.29 -16.80
C TYR A 492 0.25 -7.49 -18.10
N ILE A 493 1.34 -6.81 -18.16
CA ILE A 493 1.87 -6.36 -19.43
C ILE A 493 2.65 -7.56 -19.95
N GLY A 494 2.03 -8.31 -20.86
CA GLY A 494 2.76 -9.38 -21.55
C GLY A 494 4.13 -8.83 -21.88
N THR A 495 5.18 -9.51 -21.46
CA THR A 495 6.48 -9.17 -21.99
C THR A 495 6.25 -9.03 -23.49
N ILE A 496 6.50 -7.84 -24.03
CA ILE A 496 6.81 -7.68 -25.44
C ILE A 496 8.18 -8.36 -25.61
N GLY A 497 8.30 -9.52 -25.01
CA GLY A 497 9.24 -10.54 -25.36
C GLY A 497 8.62 -11.13 -26.60
N ILE A 498 9.32 -11.09 -27.68
CA ILE A 498 9.10 -11.89 -28.86
C ILE A 498 8.65 -13.27 -28.37
N CYS A 499 7.33 -13.47 -28.24
CA CYS A 499 6.80 -14.81 -28.01
C CYS A 499 7.17 -15.60 -29.23
N ASP A 500 7.92 -16.69 -29.06
CA ASP A 500 8.29 -17.68 -30.06
C ASP A 500 7.07 -18.41 -30.67
N ARG A 501 5.93 -17.74 -30.81
CA ARG A 501 4.79 -18.27 -31.53
C ARG A 501 4.55 -17.47 -32.80
N ALA A 502 4.93 -18.11 -33.87
CA ALA A 502 4.68 -17.73 -35.25
C ALA A 502 5.24 -16.34 -35.61
N VAL A 503 6.49 -16.09 -35.34
CA VAL A 503 7.29 -15.23 -36.19
C VAL A 503 7.36 -15.96 -37.53
N SER A 504 6.38 -15.76 -38.39
CA SER A 504 6.64 -15.94 -39.79
C SER A 504 7.85 -15.08 -40.09
N GLU A 505 8.83 -15.59 -40.73
CA GLU A 505 10.21 -15.12 -40.91
C GLU A 505 10.41 -13.70 -41.49
N ALA A 506 9.51 -12.77 -41.29
CA ALA A 506 9.66 -11.37 -41.70
C ALA A 506 10.63 -10.66 -40.75
N ARG A 507 11.92 -10.74 -41.08
CA ARG A 507 12.97 -10.01 -40.37
C ARG A 507 12.76 -8.52 -40.57
N ALA A 508 12.45 -7.82 -39.47
CA ALA A 508 12.46 -6.37 -39.45
C ALA A 508 13.77 -5.88 -38.81
N TYR A 509 14.37 -4.85 -39.39
CA TYR A 509 15.62 -4.25 -38.91
C TYR A 509 15.57 -2.73 -39.07
N TYR A 510 16.33 -2.03 -38.26
CA TYR A 510 16.48 -0.58 -38.36
C TYR A 510 17.77 -0.23 -39.10
N PHE A 511 17.63 0.59 -40.11
CA PHE A 511 18.77 1.07 -40.92
C PHE A 511 18.44 2.44 -41.54
N ASP A 512 19.38 3.37 -41.46
CA ASP A 512 19.30 4.69 -42.10
C ASP A 512 17.98 5.44 -41.78
N GLY A 513 17.66 5.54 -40.49
CA GLY A 513 16.46 6.27 -40.04
C GLY A 513 15.12 5.57 -40.32
N GLN A 514 15.13 4.31 -40.75
CA GLN A 514 13.93 3.58 -41.13
C GLN A 514 13.88 2.19 -40.49
N VAL A 515 12.69 1.77 -40.08
CA VAL A 515 12.40 0.36 -39.80
C VAL A 515 12.06 -0.29 -41.15
N ARG A 516 12.82 -1.31 -41.56
CA ARG A 516 12.65 -2.04 -42.81
C ARG A 516 12.20 -3.47 -42.57
N PHE A 517 11.37 -3.96 -43.43
CA PHE A 517 10.85 -5.32 -43.42
C PHE A 517 11.37 -6.08 -44.65
N ALA A 518 11.51 -7.40 -44.56
CA ALA A 518 11.95 -8.23 -45.66
C ALA A 518 10.93 -8.28 -46.80
N GLU A 519 9.68 -7.94 -46.55
CA GLU A 519 8.57 -7.93 -47.50
C GLU A 519 7.66 -6.71 -47.25
N LYS A 520 6.85 -6.34 -48.23
CA LYS A 520 5.84 -5.31 -48.06
C LYS A 520 4.80 -5.75 -47.03
N ILE A 521 4.52 -4.86 -46.11
CA ILE A 521 3.50 -5.08 -45.09
C ILE A 521 2.45 -3.97 -45.13
N ALA A 522 1.20 -4.31 -44.84
CA ALA A 522 0.12 -3.35 -44.69
C ALA A 522 -0.44 -3.48 -43.27
N GLY A 523 -0.49 -2.36 -42.57
CA GLY A 523 -1.03 -2.33 -41.21
C GLY A 523 -0.80 -1.03 -40.47
N ASP A 524 -1.40 -0.93 -39.30
CA ASP A 524 -1.20 0.21 -38.43
C ASP A 524 0.04 -0.01 -37.55
N TYR A 525 0.91 1.00 -37.45
CA TYR A 525 2.11 0.91 -36.64
C TYR A 525 2.16 1.90 -35.51
N LYS A 526 2.88 1.52 -34.46
CA LYS A 526 3.21 2.35 -33.29
C LYS A 526 4.67 2.16 -32.93
N ILE A 527 5.36 3.26 -32.61
CA ILE A 527 6.76 3.25 -32.15
C ILE A 527 6.79 3.84 -30.74
N TYR A 528 7.41 3.12 -29.82
CA TYR A 528 7.56 3.49 -28.42
C TYR A 528 9.03 3.62 -28.04
N ASP A 529 9.35 4.49 -27.05
CA ASP A 529 10.67 4.52 -26.41
C ASP A 529 10.82 3.42 -25.34
N ALA A 530 11.97 3.40 -24.67
CA ALA A 530 12.27 2.42 -23.64
C ALA A 530 11.37 2.52 -22.40
N GLU A 531 10.76 3.68 -22.18
CA GLU A 531 9.83 3.96 -21.07
C GLU A 531 8.37 3.64 -21.45
N GLY A 532 8.12 3.14 -22.66
CA GLY A 532 6.79 2.81 -23.16
C GLY A 532 5.98 4.01 -23.66
N LYS A 533 6.60 5.18 -23.80
CA LYS A 533 5.95 6.38 -24.34
C LYS A 533 5.82 6.29 -25.85
N LEU A 534 4.63 6.55 -26.38
CA LEU A 534 4.39 6.59 -27.82
C LEU A 534 5.16 7.75 -28.46
N ILE A 535 6.06 7.41 -29.40
CA ILE A 535 6.86 8.37 -30.17
C ILE A 535 6.18 8.70 -31.49
N GLN A 536 5.69 7.67 -32.18
CA GLN A 536 5.13 7.79 -33.52
C GLN A 536 4.06 6.73 -33.76
N ALA A 537 3.03 7.08 -34.50
CA ALA A 537 2.02 6.13 -34.97
C ALA A 537 1.59 6.50 -36.41
N GLY A 538 1.11 5.53 -37.15
CA GLY A 538 0.63 5.71 -38.51
C GLY A 538 0.25 4.39 -39.15
N ARG A 539 0.03 4.43 -40.48
CA ARG A 539 -0.24 3.26 -41.30
C ARG A 539 0.92 3.03 -42.27
N VAL A 540 1.30 1.80 -42.44
CA VAL A 540 2.31 1.37 -43.40
C VAL A 540 1.66 0.49 -44.48
N GLU A 541 2.05 0.70 -45.74
CA GLU A 541 1.64 -0.11 -46.89
C GLU A 541 2.88 -0.39 -47.81
N ASP A 542 4.06 -0.46 -47.20
CA ASP A 542 5.35 -0.63 -47.87
C ASP A 542 6.27 -1.52 -47.00
N ASP A 543 7.51 -1.74 -47.47
CA ASP A 543 8.55 -2.48 -46.76
C ASP A 543 9.34 -1.63 -45.75
N LYS A 544 8.93 -0.36 -45.51
CA LYS A 544 9.65 0.56 -44.61
C LYS A 544 8.73 1.55 -43.89
N ILE A 545 9.15 1.91 -42.69
CA ILE A 545 8.55 2.97 -41.88
C ILE A 545 9.65 4.00 -41.57
N PRO A 546 9.55 5.24 -42.05
CA PRO A 546 10.48 6.29 -41.68
C PRO A 546 10.25 6.67 -40.20
N VAL A 547 11.33 6.71 -39.41
CA VAL A 547 11.28 7.10 -38.02
C VAL A 547 11.56 8.59 -37.90
N VAL A 548 10.56 9.36 -37.42
CA VAL A 548 10.68 10.81 -37.26
C VAL A 548 11.74 11.15 -36.22
N VAL A 549 12.70 12.00 -36.59
CA VAL A 549 13.78 12.44 -35.71
C VAL A 549 13.22 13.37 -34.60
N GLY A 550 13.25 12.94 -33.36
CA GLY A 550 12.91 13.72 -32.17
C GLY A 550 14.02 13.65 -31.12
N LYS A 551 13.90 14.39 -30.02
CA LYS A 551 14.95 14.60 -29.01
C LYS A 551 15.29 13.39 -28.11
N SER A 552 14.65 12.23 -28.24
CA SER A 552 14.92 11.06 -27.38
C SER A 552 15.92 10.11 -28.03
N ARG A 553 17.02 9.85 -27.32
CA ARG A 553 18.01 8.81 -27.68
C ARG A 553 17.66 7.54 -26.91
N GLY A 554 17.87 6.36 -27.46
CA GLY A 554 17.73 5.10 -26.74
C GLY A 554 17.06 3.99 -27.53
N ILE A 555 16.71 2.94 -26.84
CA ILE A 555 16.03 1.77 -27.39
C ILE A 555 14.59 2.15 -27.75
N CYS A 556 14.19 1.82 -28.97
CA CYS A 556 12.82 1.98 -29.45
C CYS A 556 12.22 0.64 -29.87
N LEU A 557 10.90 0.52 -29.77
CA LEU A 557 10.12 -0.63 -30.22
C LEU A 557 9.10 -0.18 -31.26
N CYS A 558 9.19 -0.72 -32.46
CA CYS A 558 8.17 -0.58 -33.49
C CYS A 558 7.26 -1.81 -33.49
N ILE A 559 5.96 -1.59 -33.41
CA ILE A 559 4.92 -2.62 -33.48
C ILE A 559 4.07 -2.32 -34.73
N VAL A 560 3.85 -3.30 -35.60
CA VAL A 560 2.92 -3.20 -36.72
C VAL A 560 1.81 -4.23 -36.57
N LYS A 561 0.57 -3.81 -36.59
CA LYS A 561 -0.60 -4.69 -36.61
C LYS A 561 -1.05 -4.88 -38.04
N THR A 562 -0.92 -6.10 -38.55
CA THR A 562 -1.37 -6.53 -39.90
C THR A 562 -2.57 -7.47 -39.78
N GLU A 563 -3.24 -7.78 -40.88
CA GLU A 563 -4.31 -8.79 -40.93
C GLU A 563 -3.79 -10.20 -40.53
N ALA A 564 -2.52 -10.49 -40.75
CA ALA A 564 -1.89 -11.77 -40.39
C ALA A 564 -1.31 -11.79 -38.96
N GLY A 565 -1.48 -10.71 -38.15
CA GLY A 565 -0.97 -10.59 -36.78
C GLY A 565 0.01 -9.43 -36.62
N TYR A 566 0.82 -9.48 -35.56
CA TYR A 566 1.73 -8.40 -35.21
C TYR A 566 3.15 -8.68 -35.75
N ARG A 567 3.86 -7.59 -36.11
CA ARG A 567 5.27 -7.57 -36.43
C ARG A 567 5.98 -6.61 -35.49
N PHE A 568 7.22 -6.96 -35.11
CA PHE A 568 7.97 -6.20 -34.10
C PHE A 568 9.38 -5.92 -34.61
N CYS A 569 9.89 -4.72 -34.31
CA CYS A 569 11.29 -4.36 -34.53
C CYS A 569 11.79 -3.56 -33.34
N LYS A 570 12.79 -4.10 -32.62
CA LYS A 570 13.51 -3.38 -31.58
C LYS A 570 14.78 -2.79 -32.16
N PHE A 571 15.00 -1.50 -31.99
CA PHE A 571 16.16 -0.82 -32.56
C PHE A 571 16.72 0.23 -31.60
N LEU A 572 18.01 0.52 -31.80
CA LEU A 572 18.68 1.60 -31.07
C LEU A 572 18.67 2.84 -31.97
N ARG A 573 18.05 3.88 -31.45
CA ARG A 573 18.07 5.18 -32.10
C ARG A 573 19.35 5.91 -31.71
N GLN A 574 20.26 6.07 -32.67
CA GLN A 574 21.41 6.97 -32.59
C GLN A 574 21.03 8.29 -33.26
N GLU A 575 21.78 9.37 -33.03
CA GLU A 575 21.49 10.70 -33.58
C GLU A 575 21.21 10.70 -35.08
#